data_161cb79c5f2c61c535caeaa4c1a1b12a
#
_entry.id   161cb79c5f2c61c535caeaa4c1a1b12a
#
_cell.length_a   1.000
_cell.length_b   1.000
_cell.length_c   1.000
_cell.angle_alpha   90.00
_cell.angle_beta   90.00
_cell.angle_gamma   90.00
#
_symmetry.space_group_name_H-M   'P 1'
#
loop_
_entity.id
_entity.type
_entity.pdbx_description
1 polymer ?
#
loop_
_entity_poly.entity_id
_entity_poly.type
_entity_poly.pdbx_seq_one_letter_code
_entity_poly.pdbx_strand_id
1 'polypeptide(L)'
;MKKLLMLLLLWGPMAVAQSLWIDVRTAEEYKAGHLEGAINIPYDEIEQKIEAVSADKTADIQLYCRSGRRSGIALESLRSLGYSKVTNAGAYEQLKQKQVQSNE
;
A
#
# COMPACT_ATOMS: atom_id res chain seq x y z
N MET A 1 7.04 17.15 -39.05
CA MET A 1 7.97 16.42 -38.54
C MET A 1 8.23 16.56 -37.12
N LYS A 2 8.44 17.63 -36.65
CA LYS A 2 8.71 17.84 -35.33
C LYS A 2 7.58 17.47 -34.44
N LYS A 3 6.40 17.53 -34.86
CA LYS A 3 5.31 17.24 -34.06
C LYS A 3 5.36 15.86 -33.56
N LEU A 4 5.98 14.99 -34.20
CA LEU A 4 6.03 13.65 -33.77
C LEU A 4 6.52 13.54 -32.38
N LEU A 5 7.42 14.34 -32.05
CA LEU A 5 8.01 14.28 -30.76
C LEU A 5 7.00 14.51 -29.69
N MET A 6 6.10 15.34 -29.91
CA MET A 6 5.18 15.66 -28.93
C MET A 6 4.33 14.51 -28.61
N LEU A 7 3.99 13.75 -29.58
CA LEU A 7 3.16 12.66 -29.34
C LEU A 7 3.78 11.73 -28.35
N LEU A 8 5.01 11.53 -28.46
CA LEU A 8 5.70 10.64 -27.58
C LEU A 8 5.56 11.10 -26.16
N LEU A 9 5.63 12.33 -25.98
CA LEU A 9 5.58 12.84 -24.64
C LEU A 9 4.25 12.62 -24.04
N LEU A 10 3.24 12.72 -24.77
CA LEU A 10 1.94 12.59 -24.27
C LEU A 10 1.66 11.31 -23.60
N TRP A 11 1.98 10.24 -24.18
CA TRP A 11 1.63 9.04 -23.55
C TRP A 11 2.73 8.41 -22.79
N GLY A 12 3.83 8.96 -22.84
CA GLY A 12 4.91 8.42 -22.09
C GLY A 12 4.55 8.17 -20.67
N PRO A 13 4.08 9.13 -19.99
CA PRO A 13 3.85 8.98 -18.60
C PRO A 13 2.52 8.43 -18.23
N MET A 14 2.13 7.39 -18.78
CA MET A 14 0.98 6.82 -18.47
C MET A 14 0.99 6.50 -17.10
N ALA A 15 0.62 7.23 -16.28
CA ALA A 15 0.68 7.04 -14.90
C ALA A 15 -0.11 5.84 -14.52
N VAL A 16 0.51 4.87 -14.06
CA VAL A 16 -0.13 3.72 -13.61
C VAL A 16 -0.30 3.94 -12.15
N ALA A 17 -1.46 3.89 -11.66
CA ALA A 17 -1.72 4.12 -10.26
C ALA A 17 -1.03 3.02 -9.48
N GLN A 18 -0.22 3.36 -8.55
CA GLN A 18 0.46 2.38 -7.73
C GLN A 18 -0.28 2.21 -6.43
N SER A 19 -0.26 1.01 -5.91
CA SER A 19 -0.89 0.74 -4.63
C SER A 19 -0.08 1.35 -3.52
N LEU A 20 -0.75 1.77 -2.48
CA LEU A 20 -0.11 2.26 -1.29
C LEU A 20 -0.02 1.07 -0.34
N TRP A 21 1.17 0.65 0.00
CA TRP A 21 1.35 -0.49 0.89
C TRP A 21 1.56 -0.02 2.32
N ILE A 22 0.78 -0.56 3.23
CA ILE A 22 0.87 -0.17 4.64
C ILE A 22 1.07 -1.40 5.50
N ASP A 23 2.14 -1.36 6.28
CA ASP A 23 2.47 -2.39 7.25
C ASP A 23 1.76 -1.96 8.53
N VAL A 24 0.78 -2.74 8.97
CA VAL A 24 0.00 -2.35 10.13
C VAL A 24 0.47 -3.05 11.41
N ARG A 25 1.72 -3.55 11.39
CA ARG A 25 2.32 -4.15 12.57
C ARG A 25 2.88 -3.05 13.45
N THR A 26 3.52 -3.43 14.53
CA THR A 26 4.13 -2.44 15.42
C THR A 26 5.36 -1.82 14.75
N ALA A 27 5.77 -0.68 15.27
CA ALA A 27 6.96 -0.01 14.74
C ALA A 27 8.19 -0.89 14.90
N GLU A 28 8.25 -1.69 15.97
CA GLU A 28 9.37 -2.56 16.19
C GLU A 28 9.44 -3.67 15.16
N GLU A 29 8.30 -4.25 14.83
CA GLU A 29 8.26 -5.30 13.82
C GLU A 29 8.68 -4.70 12.47
N TYR A 30 8.21 -3.51 12.17
CA TYR A 30 8.52 -2.85 10.92
C TYR A 30 10.02 -2.59 10.80
N LYS A 31 10.64 -2.13 11.87
CA LYS A 31 12.07 -1.86 11.85
C LYS A 31 12.90 -3.12 11.69
N ALA A 32 12.40 -4.24 12.18
CA ALA A 32 13.12 -5.48 12.06
C ALA A 32 13.08 -6.03 10.63
N GLY A 33 12.21 -5.51 9.82
CA GLY A 33 12.09 -5.91 8.42
C GLY A 33 10.70 -5.64 7.92
N HIS A 34 10.56 -5.11 6.72
CA HIS A 34 9.26 -4.83 6.14
C HIS A 34 9.38 -4.91 4.62
N LEU A 35 8.24 -4.89 3.93
CA LEU A 35 8.25 -4.96 2.47
C LEU A 35 8.81 -3.66 1.93
N GLU A 36 9.59 -3.75 0.88
CA GLU A 36 10.17 -2.60 0.26
C GLU A 36 9.06 -1.68 -0.22
N GLY A 37 9.11 -0.44 0.12
CA GLY A 37 8.11 0.53 -0.29
C GLY A 37 6.93 0.69 0.65
N ALA A 38 6.83 -0.15 1.68
CA ALA A 38 5.69 -0.06 2.60
C ALA A 38 5.95 1.00 3.67
N ILE A 39 4.89 1.66 4.11
CA ILE A 39 5.00 2.58 5.23
C ILE A 39 4.37 1.90 6.43
N ASN A 40 4.66 2.39 7.60
CA ASN A 40 4.16 1.77 8.81
C ASN A 40 3.10 2.63 9.48
N ILE A 41 1.92 2.06 9.64
CA ILE A 41 0.87 2.68 10.46
C ILE A 41 0.25 1.52 11.23
N PRO A 42 0.52 1.39 12.51
CA PRO A 42 -0.05 0.28 13.28
C PRO A 42 -1.56 0.25 13.18
N TYR A 43 -2.12 -0.94 13.22
CA TYR A 43 -3.54 -1.11 12.93
C TYR A 43 -4.45 -0.35 13.92
N ASP A 44 -3.99 -0.16 15.13
CA ASP A 44 -4.80 0.53 16.12
C ASP A 44 -4.63 2.05 16.04
N GLU A 45 -3.82 2.56 15.13
CA GLU A 45 -3.65 3.98 14.93
C GLU A 45 -4.09 4.41 13.54
N ILE A 46 -4.56 3.47 12.74
CA ILE A 46 -4.79 3.76 11.34
C ILE A 46 -5.92 4.76 11.10
N GLU A 47 -6.94 4.76 11.93
CA GLU A 47 -8.04 5.69 11.73
C GLU A 47 -7.60 7.13 11.92
N GLN A 48 -6.68 7.37 12.85
CA GLN A 48 -6.24 8.73 13.11
C GLN A 48 -5.19 9.20 12.12
N LYS A 49 -4.49 8.28 11.48
CA LYS A 49 -3.34 8.66 10.65
C LYS A 49 -3.50 8.52 9.15
N ILE A 50 -4.50 7.79 8.73
CA ILE A 50 -4.60 7.47 7.30
C ILE A 50 -4.81 8.70 6.42
N GLU A 51 -5.58 9.67 6.85
CA GLU A 51 -5.85 10.82 5.99
C GLU A 51 -4.62 11.67 5.71
N ALA A 52 -3.68 11.68 6.64
CA ALA A 52 -2.45 12.43 6.41
C ALA A 52 -1.59 11.75 5.35
N VAL A 53 -1.76 10.43 5.18
CA VAL A 53 -0.99 9.67 4.23
C VAL A 53 -1.70 9.62 2.89
N SER A 54 -3.00 9.46 2.91
CA SER A 54 -3.78 9.40 1.69
C SER A 54 -5.19 9.90 1.98
N ALA A 55 -5.49 11.09 1.53
CA ALA A 55 -6.82 11.65 1.71
C ALA A 55 -7.77 11.13 0.65
N ASP A 56 -7.25 10.52 -0.41
CA ASP A 56 -8.05 10.02 -1.52
C ASP A 56 -8.73 8.71 -1.12
N LYS A 57 -10.01 8.74 -0.95
CA LYS A 57 -10.76 7.55 -0.53
C LYS A 57 -10.86 6.48 -1.60
N THR A 58 -10.41 6.78 -2.81
CA THR A 58 -10.42 5.79 -3.88
C THR A 58 -9.02 5.23 -4.13
N ALA A 59 -8.04 5.59 -3.32
CA ALA A 59 -6.69 5.09 -3.48
C ALA A 59 -6.65 3.57 -3.25
N ASP A 60 -5.79 2.89 -3.98
CA ASP A 60 -5.66 1.46 -3.86
C ASP A 60 -4.71 1.19 -2.70
N ILE A 61 -5.22 0.67 -1.61
CA ILE A 61 -4.44 0.45 -0.40
C ILE A 61 -4.31 -1.03 -0.10
N GLN A 62 -3.08 -1.48 0.09
CA GLN A 62 -2.79 -2.86 0.42
C GLN A 62 -2.27 -2.90 1.84
N LEU A 63 -2.91 -3.69 2.69
CA LEU A 63 -2.54 -3.77 4.10
C LEU A 63 -1.97 -5.14 4.40
N TYR A 64 -0.96 -5.21 5.24
CA TYR A 64 -0.47 -6.50 5.67
C TYR A 64 0.01 -6.43 7.13
N CYS A 65 0.08 -7.60 7.75
CA CYS A 65 0.63 -7.71 9.08
C CYS A 65 1.38 -9.02 9.15
N ARG A 66 1.56 -9.59 10.31
CA ARG A 66 2.31 -10.81 10.44
C ARG A 66 1.50 -12.01 9.92
N SER A 67 0.22 -12.06 10.25
CA SER A 67 -0.62 -13.20 9.88
C SER A 67 -1.86 -12.84 9.08
N GLY A 68 -2.17 -11.57 8.93
CA GLY A 68 -3.39 -11.14 8.25
C GLY A 68 -4.50 -10.73 9.20
N ARG A 69 -4.39 -11.01 10.51
CA ARG A 69 -5.45 -10.68 11.44
C ARG A 69 -5.54 -9.17 11.71
N ARG A 70 -4.42 -8.55 12.04
CA ARG A 70 -4.43 -7.11 12.31
C ARG A 70 -4.76 -6.31 11.06
N SER A 71 -4.30 -6.79 9.90
CA SER A 71 -4.61 -6.10 8.65
C SER A 71 -6.09 -6.26 8.31
N GLY A 72 -6.73 -7.34 8.74
CA GLY A 72 -8.17 -7.49 8.57
C GLY A 72 -8.93 -6.48 9.40
N ILE A 73 -8.44 -6.20 10.61
CA ILE A 73 -9.07 -5.20 11.48
C ILE A 73 -8.87 -3.82 10.86
N ALA A 74 -7.67 -3.54 10.36
CA ALA A 74 -7.38 -2.26 9.73
C ALA A 74 -8.24 -2.06 8.48
N LEU A 75 -8.49 -3.13 7.74
CA LEU A 75 -9.33 -3.06 6.56
C LEU A 75 -10.73 -2.57 6.93
N GLU A 76 -11.31 -3.12 8.00
CA GLU A 76 -12.64 -2.72 8.41
C GLU A 76 -12.63 -1.27 8.88
N SER A 77 -11.59 -0.85 9.57
CA SER A 77 -11.49 0.52 10.01
C SER A 77 -11.48 1.48 8.82
N LEU A 78 -10.70 1.15 7.80
CA LEU A 78 -10.61 2.02 6.63
C LEU A 78 -11.91 2.04 5.84
N ARG A 79 -12.58 0.91 5.74
CA ARG A 79 -13.84 0.87 5.04
C ARG A 79 -14.87 1.74 5.76
N SER A 80 -14.85 1.72 7.09
CA SER A 80 -15.76 2.54 7.85
C SER A 80 -15.51 4.03 7.60
N LEU A 81 -14.29 4.39 7.26
CA LEU A 81 -13.96 5.78 6.97
C LEU A 81 -14.22 6.14 5.51
N GLY A 82 -14.70 5.21 4.71
CA GLY A 82 -15.05 5.50 3.33
C GLY A 82 -14.03 5.11 2.27
N TYR A 83 -12.92 4.46 2.69
CA TYR A 83 -11.94 4.02 1.71
C TYR A 83 -12.51 2.79 0.99
N SER A 84 -12.61 2.87 -0.32
CA SER A 84 -13.31 1.87 -1.09
C SER A 84 -12.45 0.81 -1.75
N LYS A 85 -11.16 1.02 -1.86
CA LYS A 85 -10.28 0.06 -2.51
C LYS A 85 -9.18 -0.41 -1.58
N VAL A 86 -9.55 -1.08 -0.52
CA VAL A 86 -8.60 -1.56 0.47
C VAL A 86 -8.58 -3.07 0.45
N THR A 87 -7.41 -3.65 0.47
CA THR A 87 -7.23 -5.10 0.42
C THR A 87 -6.39 -5.55 1.60
N ASN A 88 -6.77 -6.66 2.19
CA ASN A 88 -5.94 -7.31 3.20
C ASN A 88 -5.00 -8.24 2.43
N ALA A 89 -3.76 -7.82 2.25
CA ALA A 89 -2.80 -8.59 1.46
C ALA A 89 -2.25 -9.81 2.22
N GLY A 90 -2.39 -9.82 3.53
CA GLY A 90 -2.07 -11.03 4.29
C GLY A 90 -0.81 -10.98 5.11
N ALA A 91 0.00 -12.00 5.00
CA ALA A 91 1.12 -12.23 5.90
C ALA A 91 2.45 -11.77 5.32
N TYR A 92 3.20 -11.08 6.14
CA TYR A 92 4.49 -10.52 5.75
C TYR A 92 5.45 -11.53 5.12
N GLU A 93 5.61 -12.70 5.75
CA GLU A 93 6.60 -13.65 5.22
C GLU A 93 6.26 -14.14 3.82
N GLN A 94 5.01 -14.38 3.55
CA GLN A 94 4.61 -14.84 2.23
C GLN A 94 4.77 -13.74 1.20
N LEU A 95 4.44 -12.51 1.58
CA LEU A 95 4.57 -11.37 0.68
C LEU A 95 6.03 -11.08 0.42
N LYS A 96 6.87 -11.24 1.44
CA LYS A 96 8.29 -10.99 1.32
C LYS A 96 8.90 -11.96 0.32
N GLN A 97 8.50 -13.22 0.36
CA GLN A 97 9.01 -14.19 -0.57
C GLN A 97 8.61 -13.87 -1.99
N LYS A 98 7.39 -13.41 -2.20
CA LYS A 98 6.95 -13.03 -3.52
C LYS A 98 7.74 -11.83 -4.04
N GLN A 99 8.03 -10.88 -3.16
CA GLN A 99 8.75 -9.70 -3.55
C GLN A 99 10.18 -10.05 -3.96
N VAL A 100 10.81 -10.98 -3.24
CA VAL A 100 12.14 -11.41 -3.57
C VAL A 100 12.13 -12.14 -4.91
N GLN A 101 11.14 -13.00 -5.14
CA GLN A 101 11.07 -13.74 -6.38
C GLN A 101 10.86 -12.82 -7.57
N SER A 102 10.04 -11.79 -7.41
CA SER A 102 9.78 -10.92 -8.53
C SER A 102 10.97 -10.03 -8.87
N ASN A 103 11.93 -9.92 -7.94
CA ASN A 103 13.11 -9.12 -8.18
C ASN A 103 14.24 -9.97 -8.77
N GLU A 104 14.04 -11.24 -8.94
CA GLU A 104 15.01 -12.09 -9.59
C GLU A 104 14.69 -12.17 -11.05
#